data_57aabd8789b24034ac29c8173cc87310
#
_entry.id   57aabd8789b24034ac29c8173cc87310
#
_cell.length_a   1.000
_cell.length_b   1.000
_cell.length_c   1.000
_cell.angle_alpha   90.00
_cell.angle_beta   90.00
_cell.angle_gamma   90.00
#
_symmetry.space_group_name_H-M   'P 1'
#
loop_
_entity.id
_entity.type
_entity.pdbx_description
1 polymer ?
#
loop_
_entity_poly.entity_id
_entity_poly.type
_entity_poly.pdbx_seq_one_letter_code
_entity_poly.pdbx_strand_id
1 'polypeptide(L)'
;EKEAGDFWAKAELNLLTALLYYVQKDKDVSGNVLPLSQRRLGRILSLLTDNGLATIDREIKLLPAGHPAKGPYGLFLQAKENIRGNIVIGLGNRLNVFQDKLVDALTADSTIDLTLPGHKPCAYFCILSAQDHTYAFLSSLFFTMIFSRLEQYARRETEDGKLPVPVNFVLDEFPSIGKLGDFKRSIAFTRGFRMNCIVIVQSIAQLADIYPRREWEEITACCDATICLGVNDTTSAQFISEKCGVTTIRVTNNQQPQTPLFSPVANLSRPYSQTRSNTQRALMQPDEVLRLDNAKSIVMLRGQLPMLLYKVTPPEFADFKKLRTLSIAKYHGKTDEVEEEPRKTQTKQPKRSAAQAVYANLLHFEKEEGCSAPALTAQQLQEIQDALNKGEKDI
;
A
#
# COMPACT_ATOMS: atom_id res chain seq x y z
N GLU A 1 0.33 -13.76 -25.81
CA GLU A 1 -0.16 -12.52 -25.12
C GLU A 1 0.83 -12.02 -24.08
N LYS A 2 1.48 -12.91 -23.29
CA LYS A 2 2.45 -12.55 -22.24
C LYS A 2 3.73 -11.89 -22.80
N GLU A 3 4.26 -12.40 -23.91
CA GLU A 3 5.46 -11.85 -24.58
C GLU A 3 5.21 -10.48 -25.21
N ALA A 4 4.02 -10.27 -25.77
CA ALA A 4 3.63 -8.98 -26.35
C ALA A 4 3.51 -7.89 -25.26
N GLY A 5 2.93 -8.21 -24.09
CA GLY A 5 2.85 -7.28 -22.97
C GLY A 5 4.23 -6.88 -22.39
N ASP A 6 5.18 -7.81 -22.40
CA ASP A 6 6.56 -7.57 -21.96
C ASP A 6 7.34 -6.67 -22.95
N PHE A 7 7.09 -6.81 -24.25
CA PHE A 7 7.68 -5.95 -25.27
C PHE A 7 7.26 -4.47 -25.10
N TRP A 8 5.96 -4.21 -24.96
CA TRP A 8 5.45 -2.86 -24.81
C TRP A 8 5.98 -2.18 -23.54
N ALA A 9 5.95 -2.91 -22.42
CA ALA A 9 6.48 -2.42 -21.15
C ALA A 9 7.98 -2.08 -21.23
N LYS A 10 8.78 -2.89 -21.91
CA LYS A 10 10.21 -2.61 -22.12
C LYS A 10 10.45 -1.41 -23.03
N ALA A 11 9.63 -1.26 -24.08
CA ALA A 11 9.73 -0.14 -24.99
C ALA A 11 9.37 1.20 -24.31
N GLU A 12 8.28 1.22 -23.51
CA GLU A 12 7.91 2.37 -22.69
C GLU A 12 8.99 2.70 -21.64
N LEU A 13 9.58 1.68 -21.00
CA LEU A 13 10.66 1.85 -20.04
C LEU A 13 11.90 2.47 -20.68
N ASN A 14 12.27 2.08 -21.89
CA ASN A 14 13.39 2.69 -22.62
C ASN A 14 13.14 4.17 -22.89
N LEU A 15 11.93 4.52 -23.36
CA LEU A 15 11.58 5.92 -23.58
C LEU A 15 11.59 6.70 -22.25
N LEU A 16 10.97 6.19 -21.21
CA LEU A 16 10.96 6.82 -19.88
C LEU A 16 12.38 7.02 -19.34
N THR A 17 13.24 6.01 -19.47
CA THR A 17 14.63 6.08 -19.03
C THR A 17 15.39 7.19 -19.78
N ALA A 18 15.20 7.31 -21.08
CA ALA A 18 15.80 8.38 -21.88
C ALA A 18 15.33 9.76 -21.41
N LEU A 19 14.02 9.92 -21.20
CA LEU A 19 13.42 11.18 -20.75
C LEU A 19 13.85 11.55 -19.31
N LEU A 20 13.97 10.57 -18.42
CA LEU A 20 14.50 10.80 -17.07
C LEU A 20 15.93 11.33 -17.12
N TYR A 21 16.81 10.69 -17.88
CA TYR A 21 18.19 11.19 -18.05
C TYR A 21 18.24 12.55 -18.72
N TYR A 22 17.32 12.83 -19.64
CA TYR A 22 17.24 14.13 -20.30
C TYR A 22 16.80 15.23 -19.32
N VAL A 23 15.80 14.97 -18.48
CA VAL A 23 15.28 15.93 -17.50
C VAL A 23 16.27 16.15 -16.33
N GLN A 24 17.06 15.13 -15.98
CA GLN A 24 18.08 15.24 -14.92
C GLN A 24 19.28 16.12 -15.28
N LYS A 25 19.41 16.53 -16.54
CA LYS A 25 20.56 17.38 -16.93
C LYS A 25 20.56 18.69 -16.12
N ASP A 26 21.74 19.05 -15.62
CA ASP A 26 21.92 20.28 -14.82
C ASP A 26 21.97 21.55 -15.66
N LYS A 27 22.27 21.39 -16.94
CA LYS A 27 22.47 22.51 -17.87
C LYS A 27 21.72 22.26 -19.17
N ASP A 28 21.24 23.33 -19.78
CA ASP A 28 20.69 23.28 -21.13
C ASP A 28 21.81 23.08 -22.18
N VAL A 29 21.40 23.00 -23.46
CA VAL A 29 22.36 22.86 -24.58
C VAL A 29 23.31 24.05 -24.69
N SER A 30 22.92 25.22 -24.16
CA SER A 30 23.70 26.45 -24.15
C SER A 30 24.59 26.60 -22.90
N GLY A 31 24.55 25.63 -21.99
CA GLY A 31 25.35 25.62 -20.76
C GLY A 31 24.75 26.36 -19.56
N ASN A 32 23.51 26.90 -19.67
CA ASN A 32 22.84 27.56 -18.56
C ASN A 32 22.28 26.52 -17.58
N VAL A 33 22.34 26.82 -16.28
CA VAL A 33 21.78 25.95 -15.24
C VAL A 33 20.25 25.93 -15.35
N LEU A 34 19.68 24.74 -15.49
CA LEU A 34 18.24 24.56 -15.56
C LEU A 34 17.62 24.72 -14.16
N PRO A 35 16.52 25.45 -14.02
CA PRO A 35 15.80 25.56 -12.76
C PRO A 35 15.21 24.20 -12.35
N LEU A 36 15.05 23.97 -11.05
CA LEU A 36 14.49 22.71 -10.50
C LEU A 36 13.11 22.38 -11.09
N SER A 37 12.30 23.40 -11.37
CA SER A 37 10.98 23.23 -12.01
C SER A 37 11.03 22.53 -13.39
N GLN A 38 12.17 22.54 -14.06
CA GLN A 38 12.36 21.83 -15.33
C GLN A 38 12.97 20.43 -15.16
N ARG A 39 13.34 20.02 -13.94
CA ARG A 39 13.95 18.72 -13.62
C ARG A 39 12.97 17.77 -12.94
N ARG A 40 11.67 18.01 -13.03
CA ARG A 40 10.62 17.25 -12.35
C ARG A 40 9.91 16.25 -13.28
N LEU A 41 9.20 15.28 -12.70
CA LEU A 41 8.47 14.25 -13.46
C LEU A 41 7.36 14.84 -14.33
N GLY A 42 6.64 15.87 -13.86
CA GLY A 42 5.62 16.57 -14.64
C GLY A 42 6.18 17.17 -15.96
N ARG A 43 7.46 17.53 -16.01
CA ARG A 43 8.11 17.97 -17.25
C ARG A 43 8.16 16.86 -18.31
N ILE A 44 8.34 15.59 -17.88
CA ILE A 44 8.35 14.45 -18.81
C ILE A 44 7.02 14.34 -19.53
N LEU A 45 5.91 14.51 -18.82
CA LEU A 45 4.58 14.47 -19.42
C LEU A 45 4.38 15.62 -20.42
N SER A 46 4.75 16.84 -20.07
CA SER A 46 4.66 17.98 -20.99
C SER A 46 5.50 17.76 -22.27
N LEU A 47 6.67 17.13 -22.15
CA LEU A 47 7.49 16.77 -23.31
C LEU A 47 6.83 15.71 -24.22
N LEU A 48 5.94 14.89 -23.70
CA LEU A 48 5.20 13.91 -24.49
C LEU A 48 3.96 14.51 -25.17
N THR A 49 3.32 15.51 -24.55
CA THR A 49 2.01 16.05 -25.00
C THR A 49 2.15 17.24 -25.97
N ASP A 50 3.14 18.11 -25.81
CA ASP A 50 3.21 19.43 -26.46
C ASP A 50 4.08 19.44 -27.72
N ASN A 51 3.82 18.57 -28.72
CA ASN A 51 4.70 18.39 -29.88
C ASN A 51 6.18 18.12 -29.49
N GLY A 52 6.37 17.72 -28.24
CA GLY A 52 7.66 17.65 -27.58
C GLY A 52 8.59 16.62 -28.20
N LEU A 53 8.07 15.52 -28.80
CA LEU A 53 8.94 14.51 -29.39
C LEU A 53 9.88 15.04 -30.46
N ALA A 54 9.41 15.93 -31.35
CA ALA A 54 10.27 16.55 -32.37
C ALA A 54 11.34 17.45 -31.72
N THR A 55 10.99 18.18 -30.66
CA THR A 55 11.92 19.01 -29.89
C THR A 55 12.91 18.13 -29.13
N ILE A 56 12.44 17.06 -28.47
CA ILE A 56 13.28 16.09 -27.77
C ILE A 56 14.25 15.42 -28.73
N ASP A 57 13.79 15.00 -29.89
CA ASP A 57 14.62 14.35 -30.90
C ASP A 57 15.78 15.23 -31.31
N ARG A 58 15.52 16.52 -31.55
CA ARG A 58 16.55 17.51 -31.86
C ARG A 58 17.51 17.72 -30.68
N GLU A 59 16.99 17.90 -29.48
CA GLU A 59 17.83 18.18 -28.29
C GLU A 59 18.67 16.99 -27.85
N ILE A 60 18.12 15.75 -27.89
CA ILE A 60 18.90 14.55 -27.57
C ILE A 60 20.01 14.30 -28.59
N LYS A 61 19.77 14.60 -29.87
CA LYS A 61 20.83 14.52 -30.91
C LYS A 61 21.99 15.47 -30.61
N LEU A 62 21.74 16.65 -30.08
CA LEU A 62 22.73 17.66 -29.73
C LEU A 62 23.52 17.34 -28.46
N LEU A 63 23.05 16.44 -27.60
CA LEU A 63 23.76 16.01 -26.41
C LEU A 63 25.12 15.37 -26.74
N PRO A 64 26.11 15.39 -25.84
CA PRO A 64 27.40 14.72 -26.02
C PRO A 64 27.25 13.24 -26.35
N ALA A 65 28.18 12.67 -27.11
CA ALA A 65 28.09 11.26 -27.57
C ALA A 65 27.93 10.25 -26.43
N GLY A 66 28.55 10.48 -25.25
CA GLY A 66 28.48 9.62 -24.08
C GLY A 66 27.29 9.90 -23.13
N HIS A 67 26.34 10.77 -23.52
CA HIS A 67 25.22 11.10 -22.62
C HIS A 67 24.28 9.89 -22.43
N PRO A 68 23.89 9.54 -21.17
CA PRO A 68 23.14 8.32 -20.87
C PRO A 68 21.74 8.26 -21.52
N ALA A 69 21.14 9.40 -21.87
CA ALA A 69 19.87 9.45 -22.58
C ALA A 69 19.94 8.89 -24.01
N LYS A 70 21.09 8.96 -24.68
CA LYS A 70 21.22 8.61 -26.13
C LYS A 70 21.00 7.13 -26.39
N GLY A 71 21.49 6.24 -25.55
CA GLY A 71 21.34 4.79 -25.73
C GLY A 71 19.86 4.35 -25.73
N PRO A 72 19.12 4.57 -24.65
CA PRO A 72 17.70 4.21 -24.56
C PRO A 72 16.83 4.92 -25.61
N TYR A 73 17.14 6.19 -25.91
CA TYR A 73 16.43 6.93 -26.96
C TYR A 73 16.70 6.36 -28.36
N GLY A 74 17.94 5.96 -28.65
CA GLY A 74 18.31 5.32 -29.88
C GLY A 74 17.54 4.01 -30.12
N LEU A 75 17.31 3.20 -29.07
CA LEU A 75 16.47 1.99 -29.15
C LEU A 75 15.01 2.35 -29.48
N PHE A 76 14.47 3.40 -28.87
CA PHE A 76 13.13 3.89 -29.19
C PHE A 76 13.00 4.34 -30.64
N LEU A 77 14.01 5.04 -31.19
CA LEU A 77 14.01 5.50 -32.58
C LEU A 77 14.06 4.38 -33.61
N GLN A 78 14.57 3.18 -33.27
CA GLN A 78 14.57 2.01 -34.18
C GLN A 78 13.16 1.47 -34.42
N ALA A 79 12.19 1.77 -33.57
CA ALA A 79 10.81 1.38 -33.80
C ALA A 79 10.19 2.16 -34.95
N LYS A 80 9.31 1.49 -35.73
CA LYS A 80 8.52 2.13 -36.79
C LYS A 80 7.64 3.23 -36.21
N GLU A 81 7.30 4.24 -36.99
CA GLU A 81 6.57 5.43 -36.55
C GLU A 81 5.25 5.10 -35.84
N ASN A 82 4.46 4.17 -36.38
CA ASN A 82 3.21 3.72 -35.75
C ASN A 82 3.46 3.07 -34.37
N ILE A 83 4.56 2.34 -34.21
CA ILE A 83 4.94 1.71 -32.95
C ILE A 83 5.38 2.78 -31.95
N ARG A 84 6.15 3.78 -32.38
CA ARG A 84 6.58 4.91 -31.56
C ARG A 84 5.39 5.71 -31.02
N GLY A 85 4.38 5.97 -31.87
CA GLY A 85 3.13 6.62 -31.43
C GLY A 85 2.43 5.85 -30.32
N ASN A 86 2.31 4.54 -30.44
CA ASN A 86 1.68 3.70 -29.42
C ASN A 86 2.48 3.68 -28.10
N ILE A 87 3.82 3.64 -28.17
CA ILE A 87 4.69 3.73 -26.97
C ILE A 87 4.50 5.06 -26.25
N VAL A 88 4.40 6.16 -26.99
CA VAL A 88 4.19 7.50 -26.42
C VAL A 88 2.83 7.60 -25.74
N ILE A 89 1.77 7.10 -26.39
CA ILE A 89 0.42 7.08 -25.82
C ILE A 89 0.38 6.21 -24.56
N GLY A 90 0.99 5.02 -24.61
CA GLY A 90 1.05 4.10 -23.47
C GLY A 90 1.77 4.73 -22.27
N LEU A 91 2.94 5.34 -22.49
CA LEU A 91 3.69 6.04 -21.48
C LEU A 91 2.95 7.27 -20.95
N GLY A 92 2.32 8.06 -21.83
CA GLY A 92 1.50 9.21 -21.46
C GLY A 92 0.35 8.84 -20.53
N ASN A 93 -0.36 7.76 -20.83
CA ASN A 93 -1.43 7.23 -19.99
C ASN A 93 -0.94 6.82 -18.60
N ARG A 94 0.25 6.20 -18.50
CA ARG A 94 0.85 5.85 -17.19
C ARG A 94 1.27 7.06 -16.38
N LEU A 95 1.70 8.14 -17.03
CA LEU A 95 2.15 9.37 -16.39
C LEU A 95 1.01 10.38 -16.20
N ASN A 96 -0.22 10.04 -16.59
CA ASN A 96 -1.37 10.95 -16.54
C ASN A 96 -1.64 11.50 -15.12
N VAL A 97 -1.30 10.74 -14.08
CA VAL A 97 -1.40 11.17 -12.68
C VAL A 97 -0.64 12.49 -12.41
N PHE A 98 0.41 12.79 -13.16
CA PHE A 98 1.17 14.05 -13.05
C PHE A 98 0.53 15.25 -13.77
N GLN A 99 -0.65 15.08 -14.40
CA GLN A 99 -1.46 16.20 -14.87
C GLN A 99 -2.18 16.90 -13.71
N ASP A 100 -2.39 16.19 -12.61
CA ASP A 100 -2.93 16.79 -11.40
C ASP A 100 -1.92 17.81 -10.83
N LYS A 101 -2.37 19.06 -10.69
CA LYS A 101 -1.54 20.16 -10.18
C LYS A 101 -1.02 19.91 -8.76
N LEU A 102 -1.80 19.18 -7.93
CA LEU A 102 -1.38 18.83 -6.57
C LEU A 102 -0.26 17.80 -6.60
N VAL A 103 -0.36 16.79 -7.45
CA VAL A 103 0.68 15.76 -7.63
C VAL A 103 1.95 16.37 -8.21
N ASP A 104 1.81 17.25 -9.21
CA ASP A 104 2.95 17.96 -9.81
C ASP A 104 3.65 18.86 -8.78
N ALA A 105 2.90 19.58 -7.96
CA ALA A 105 3.44 20.39 -6.87
C ALA A 105 4.11 19.54 -5.78
N LEU A 106 3.49 18.41 -5.38
CA LEU A 106 4.02 17.50 -4.38
C LEU A 106 5.35 16.86 -4.81
N THR A 107 5.52 16.61 -6.11
CA THR A 107 6.71 15.97 -6.68
C THR A 107 7.73 16.96 -7.25
N ALA A 108 7.48 18.27 -7.13
CA ALA A 108 8.36 19.32 -7.66
C ALA A 108 9.69 19.44 -6.88
N ASP A 109 9.62 19.26 -5.56
CA ASP A 109 10.75 19.44 -4.64
C ASP A 109 10.95 18.23 -3.74
N SER A 110 12.17 18.05 -3.22
CA SER A 110 12.51 17.04 -2.21
C SER A 110 12.66 17.71 -0.86
N THR A 111 11.62 17.66 -0.05
CA THR A 111 11.64 18.20 1.33
C THR A 111 11.99 17.11 2.36
N ILE A 112 12.01 15.83 1.96
CA ILE A 112 12.24 14.68 2.83
C ILE A 112 13.59 14.05 2.48
N ASP A 113 14.46 13.90 3.48
CA ASP A 113 15.69 13.11 3.35
C ASP A 113 15.39 11.64 3.58
N LEU A 114 15.45 10.83 2.51
CA LEU A 114 15.16 9.39 2.55
C LEU A 114 16.24 8.58 3.29
N THR A 115 17.41 9.15 3.55
CA THR A 115 18.51 8.47 4.25
C THR A 115 18.53 8.79 5.74
N LEU A 116 17.90 9.88 6.15
CA LEU A 116 17.90 10.36 7.53
C LEU A 116 17.52 9.29 8.58
N PRO A 117 16.48 8.43 8.36
CA PRO A 117 16.14 7.40 9.35
C PRO A 117 17.26 6.40 9.63
N GLY A 118 18.16 6.19 8.67
CA GLY A 118 19.27 5.25 8.78
C GLY A 118 20.45 5.75 9.62
N HIS A 119 20.57 7.06 9.85
CA HIS A 119 21.69 7.64 10.59
C HIS A 119 21.27 8.54 11.75
N LYS A 120 20.00 8.93 11.83
CA LYS A 120 19.47 9.77 12.93
C LYS A 120 18.13 9.24 13.41
N PRO A 121 17.90 9.13 14.73
CA PRO A 121 16.58 8.76 15.25
C PRO A 121 15.51 9.75 14.83
N CYS A 122 14.54 9.29 14.04
CA CYS A 122 13.40 10.09 13.59
C CYS A 122 12.20 9.15 13.31
N ALA A 123 11.02 9.74 13.09
CA ALA A 123 9.82 9.01 12.70
C ALA A 123 9.17 9.71 11.51
N TYR A 124 8.91 8.97 10.45
CA TYR A 124 8.15 9.40 9.28
C TYR A 124 6.75 8.80 9.32
N PHE A 125 5.73 9.64 9.27
CA PHE A 125 4.34 9.24 9.22
C PHE A 125 3.82 9.47 7.81
N CYS A 126 3.55 8.39 7.07
CA CYS A 126 2.98 8.43 5.73
C CYS A 126 1.48 8.16 5.83
N ILE A 127 0.67 9.19 5.64
CA ILE A 127 -0.79 9.08 5.71
C ILE A 127 -1.30 8.80 4.29
N LEU A 128 -1.97 7.65 4.11
CA LEU A 128 -2.53 7.20 2.84
C LEU A 128 -4.05 7.30 2.86
N SER A 129 -4.66 7.52 1.69
CA SER A 129 -6.11 7.41 1.56
C SER A 129 -6.52 5.94 1.57
N ALA A 130 -7.49 5.59 2.43
CA ALA A 130 -8.05 4.24 2.46
C ALA A 130 -9.09 3.98 1.35
N GLN A 131 -9.67 5.04 0.77
CA GLN A 131 -10.77 4.94 -0.20
C GLN A 131 -10.32 5.21 -1.64
N ASP A 132 -9.31 6.06 -1.83
CA ASP A 132 -8.85 6.48 -3.14
C ASP A 132 -7.49 5.88 -3.47
N HIS A 133 -7.50 4.92 -4.38
CA HIS A 133 -6.29 4.24 -4.87
C HIS A 133 -5.64 4.96 -6.07
N THR A 134 -6.19 6.08 -6.53
CA THR A 134 -5.65 6.84 -7.67
C THR A 134 -4.18 7.22 -7.45
N TYR A 135 -3.83 7.52 -6.20
CA TYR A 135 -2.47 7.92 -5.81
C TYR A 135 -1.62 6.78 -5.21
N ALA A 136 -2.09 5.54 -5.22
CA ALA A 136 -1.33 4.38 -4.71
C ALA A 136 0.05 4.23 -5.41
N PHE A 137 0.16 4.68 -6.65
CA PHE A 137 1.42 4.76 -7.38
C PHE A 137 2.47 5.62 -6.65
N LEU A 138 2.08 6.78 -6.12
CA LEU A 138 3.00 7.68 -5.40
C LEU A 138 3.48 7.04 -4.10
N SER A 139 2.59 6.38 -3.38
CA SER A 139 2.91 5.64 -2.16
C SER A 139 3.90 4.51 -2.46
N SER A 140 3.61 3.71 -3.48
CA SER A 140 4.49 2.64 -3.94
C SER A 140 5.87 3.17 -4.36
N LEU A 141 5.92 4.29 -5.08
CA LEU A 141 7.16 4.94 -5.48
C LEU A 141 7.96 5.41 -4.27
N PHE A 142 7.32 6.09 -3.31
CA PHE A 142 7.96 6.58 -2.09
C PHE A 142 8.60 5.44 -1.29
N PHE A 143 7.84 4.37 -1.02
CA PHE A 143 8.36 3.23 -0.27
C PHE A 143 9.47 2.49 -1.05
N THR A 144 9.33 2.32 -2.35
CA THR A 144 10.39 1.74 -3.18
C THR A 144 11.67 2.57 -3.13
N MET A 145 11.55 3.90 -3.18
CA MET A 145 12.70 4.81 -3.12
C MET A 145 13.36 4.82 -1.75
N ILE A 146 12.61 4.84 -0.64
CA ILE A 146 13.20 4.87 0.70
C ILE A 146 13.94 3.55 1.00
N PHE A 147 13.38 2.39 0.62
CA PHE A 147 14.08 1.11 0.72
C PHE A 147 15.40 1.11 -0.06
N SER A 148 15.35 1.54 -1.33
CA SER A 148 16.53 1.58 -2.20
C SER A 148 17.59 2.57 -1.68
N ARG A 149 17.18 3.75 -1.20
CA ARG A 149 18.10 4.77 -0.69
C ARG A 149 18.79 4.36 0.60
N LEU A 150 18.05 3.77 1.54
CA LEU A 150 18.64 3.25 2.78
C LEU A 150 19.60 2.09 2.52
N GLU A 151 19.25 1.19 1.58
CA GLU A 151 20.16 0.12 1.16
C GLU A 151 21.45 0.69 0.54
N GLN A 152 21.33 1.66 -0.39
CA GLN A 152 22.49 2.29 -1.01
C GLN A 152 23.35 3.03 0.02
N TYR A 153 22.74 3.74 0.96
CA TYR A 153 23.41 4.41 2.05
C TYR A 153 24.21 3.40 2.90
N ALA A 154 23.56 2.31 3.36
CA ALA A 154 24.22 1.26 4.11
C ALA A 154 25.43 0.66 3.35
N ARG A 155 25.27 0.35 2.06
CA ARG A 155 26.31 -0.28 1.25
C ARG A 155 27.50 0.62 0.91
N ARG A 156 27.27 1.92 0.72
CA ARG A 156 28.27 2.82 0.15
C ARG A 156 28.86 3.81 1.13
N GLU A 157 28.13 4.13 2.19
CA GLU A 157 28.46 5.24 3.07
C GLU A 157 28.71 4.79 4.52
N THR A 158 28.53 3.48 4.84
CA THR A 158 28.85 2.92 6.15
C THR A 158 29.98 1.89 6.06
N GLU A 159 30.81 1.81 7.10
CA GLU A 159 31.98 0.94 7.13
C GLU A 159 31.61 -0.55 7.22
N ASP A 160 30.55 -0.89 7.97
CA ASP A 160 30.10 -2.27 8.21
C ASP A 160 28.99 -2.73 7.25
N GLY A 161 28.60 -1.87 6.29
CA GLY A 161 27.52 -2.13 5.36
C GLY A 161 26.13 -2.17 6.00
N LYS A 162 25.98 -1.58 7.20
CA LYS A 162 24.72 -1.57 7.97
C LYS A 162 24.33 -0.15 8.34
N LEU A 163 23.05 0.07 8.51
CA LEU A 163 22.55 1.36 9.00
C LEU A 163 23.00 1.60 10.44
N PRO A 164 23.59 2.77 10.77
CA PRO A 164 23.93 3.14 12.14
C PRO A 164 22.71 3.08 13.08
N VAL A 165 21.58 3.57 12.64
CA VAL A 165 20.28 3.52 13.35
C VAL A 165 19.40 2.45 12.68
N PRO A 166 18.90 1.43 13.43
CA PRO A 166 17.95 0.47 12.88
C PRO A 166 16.66 1.15 12.45
N VAL A 167 16.15 0.81 11.25
CA VAL A 167 14.91 1.36 10.71
C VAL A 167 13.80 0.33 10.77
N ASN A 168 12.68 0.67 11.40
CA ASN A 168 11.49 -0.17 11.46
C ASN A 168 10.42 0.39 10.52
N PHE A 169 10.06 -0.37 9.50
CA PHE A 169 8.94 -0.09 8.61
C PHE A 169 7.68 -0.73 9.18
N VAL A 170 6.76 0.08 9.68
CA VAL A 170 5.44 -0.37 10.11
C VAL A 170 4.48 -0.10 8.95
N LEU A 171 4.16 -1.15 8.19
CA LEU A 171 3.36 -1.10 6.97
C LEU A 171 1.93 -1.51 7.33
N ASP A 172 1.22 -0.59 7.98
CA ASP A 172 -0.18 -0.76 8.34
C ASP A 172 -1.04 -0.72 7.08
N GLU A 173 -2.02 -1.62 6.98
CA GLU A 173 -2.83 -1.81 5.77
C GLU A 173 -1.95 -1.96 4.51
N PHE A 174 -0.95 -2.84 4.56
CA PHE A 174 0.05 -3.02 3.50
C PHE A 174 -0.53 -3.09 2.08
N PRO A 175 -1.67 -3.76 1.83
CA PRO A 175 -2.32 -3.75 0.53
C PRO A 175 -2.68 -2.35 0.00
N SER A 176 -3.00 -1.40 0.87
CA SER A 176 -3.37 -0.03 0.48
C SER A 176 -2.19 0.81 -0.04
N ILE A 177 -0.96 0.39 0.23
CA ILE A 177 0.26 1.04 -0.31
C ILE A 177 0.37 0.80 -1.82
N GLY A 178 -0.29 -0.23 -2.35
CA GLY A 178 -0.14 -0.70 -3.71
C GLY A 178 1.03 -1.69 -3.86
N LYS A 179 1.25 -2.18 -5.09
CA LYS A 179 2.34 -3.13 -5.35
C LYS A 179 3.69 -2.41 -5.29
N LEU A 180 4.51 -2.75 -4.30
CA LEU A 180 5.90 -2.30 -4.24
C LEU A 180 6.74 -3.10 -5.23
N GLY A 181 7.48 -2.41 -6.10
CA GLY A 181 8.41 -3.05 -7.02
C GLY A 181 9.48 -3.82 -6.25
N ASP A 182 9.75 -5.06 -6.66
CA ASP A 182 10.78 -5.93 -6.06
C ASP A 182 10.71 -6.11 -4.52
N PHE A 183 9.55 -5.83 -3.88
CA PHE A 183 9.41 -5.91 -2.42
C PHE A 183 9.81 -7.28 -1.85
N LYS A 184 9.47 -8.37 -2.55
CA LYS A 184 9.87 -9.71 -2.14
C LYS A 184 11.39 -9.90 -2.08
N ARG A 185 12.13 -9.22 -2.97
CA ARG A 185 13.60 -9.17 -2.90
C ARG A 185 14.04 -8.29 -1.75
N SER A 186 13.49 -7.09 -1.65
CA SER A 186 13.86 -6.14 -0.62
C SER A 186 13.70 -6.75 0.78
N ILE A 187 12.55 -7.34 1.10
CA ILE A 187 12.28 -7.92 2.42
C ILE A 187 13.26 -9.06 2.78
N ALA A 188 13.76 -9.81 1.80
CA ALA A 188 14.72 -10.87 2.04
C ALA A 188 16.10 -10.34 2.47
N PHE A 189 16.48 -9.14 2.06
CA PHE A 189 17.79 -8.54 2.31
C PHE A 189 17.79 -7.47 3.40
N THR A 190 16.65 -6.88 3.73
CA THR A 190 16.53 -5.76 4.66
C THR A 190 17.15 -6.04 6.03
N ARG A 191 17.02 -7.27 6.51
CA ARG A 191 17.61 -7.69 7.79
C ARG A 191 19.14 -7.48 7.84
N GLY A 192 19.84 -7.72 6.72
CA GLY A 192 21.30 -7.52 6.64
C GLY A 192 21.71 -6.08 6.85
N PHE A 193 20.83 -5.13 6.55
CA PHE A 193 21.06 -3.69 6.67
C PHE A 193 20.50 -3.07 7.95
N ARG A 194 19.97 -3.84 8.89
CA ARG A 194 19.21 -3.38 10.08
C ARG A 194 17.90 -2.66 9.72
N MET A 195 17.26 -3.09 8.64
CA MET A 195 15.91 -2.67 8.30
C MET A 195 14.93 -3.79 8.66
N ASN A 196 13.93 -3.51 9.49
CA ASN A 196 12.90 -4.46 9.90
C ASN A 196 11.56 -4.07 9.26
N CYS A 197 10.81 -5.04 8.75
CA CYS A 197 9.50 -4.82 8.17
C CYS A 197 8.42 -5.50 9.02
N ILE A 198 7.43 -4.73 9.44
CA ILE A 198 6.21 -5.20 10.11
C ILE A 198 5.09 -5.01 9.10
N VAL A 199 4.70 -6.10 8.44
CA VAL A 199 3.66 -6.10 7.39
C VAL A 199 2.33 -6.48 8.04
N ILE A 200 1.36 -5.57 8.00
CA ILE A 200 0.04 -5.78 8.59
C ILE A 200 -0.97 -5.88 7.45
N VAL A 201 -1.76 -6.93 7.46
CA VAL A 201 -2.80 -7.21 6.44
C VAL A 201 -4.09 -7.62 7.12
N GLN A 202 -5.21 -7.28 6.54
CA GLN A 202 -6.53 -7.73 7.03
C GLN A 202 -6.80 -9.17 6.62
N SER A 203 -6.38 -9.58 5.41
CA SER A 203 -6.51 -10.94 4.92
C SER A 203 -5.36 -11.34 3.99
N ILE A 204 -5.08 -12.63 3.94
CA ILE A 204 -4.12 -13.20 2.99
C ILE A 204 -4.66 -13.12 1.55
N ALA A 205 -5.98 -13.15 1.37
CA ALA A 205 -6.59 -13.00 0.06
C ALA A 205 -6.25 -11.65 -0.58
N GLN A 206 -6.38 -10.54 0.16
CA GLN A 206 -5.97 -9.20 -0.33
C GLN A 206 -4.49 -9.13 -0.69
N LEU A 207 -3.63 -9.77 0.12
CA LEU A 207 -2.20 -9.83 -0.19
C LEU A 207 -1.94 -10.62 -1.48
N ALA A 208 -2.67 -11.72 -1.70
CA ALA A 208 -2.56 -12.56 -2.90
C ALA A 208 -3.04 -11.84 -4.18
N ASP A 209 -4.02 -10.95 -4.07
CA ASP A 209 -4.51 -10.14 -5.19
C ASP A 209 -3.42 -9.17 -5.69
N ILE A 210 -2.66 -8.55 -4.79
CA ILE A 210 -1.59 -7.61 -5.14
C ILE A 210 -0.31 -8.33 -5.56
N TYR A 211 0.01 -9.45 -4.89
CA TYR A 211 1.19 -10.27 -5.15
C TYR A 211 0.77 -11.67 -5.65
N PRO A 212 0.27 -11.78 -6.90
CA PRO A 212 -0.22 -13.04 -7.46
C PRO A 212 0.91 -14.06 -7.69
N ARG A 213 0.53 -15.28 -8.14
CA ARG A 213 1.47 -16.34 -8.49
C ARG A 213 2.39 -16.79 -7.36
N ARG A 214 1.87 -16.82 -6.12
CA ARG A 214 2.61 -17.19 -4.91
C ARG A 214 3.70 -16.18 -4.48
N GLU A 215 3.78 -15.00 -5.07
CA GLU A 215 4.67 -13.94 -4.59
C GLU A 215 4.39 -13.60 -3.11
N TRP A 216 3.13 -13.65 -2.68
CA TRP A 216 2.72 -13.42 -1.30
C TRP A 216 3.28 -14.49 -0.33
N GLU A 217 3.41 -15.76 -0.78
CA GLU A 217 4.01 -16.82 0.02
C GLU A 217 5.50 -16.54 0.28
N GLU A 218 6.21 -16.02 -0.73
CA GLU A 218 7.62 -15.64 -0.58
C GLU A 218 7.78 -14.47 0.42
N ILE A 219 6.86 -13.49 0.40
CA ILE A 219 6.84 -12.39 1.38
C ILE A 219 6.62 -12.93 2.79
N THR A 220 5.60 -13.76 2.98
CA THR A 220 5.28 -14.34 4.30
C THR A 220 6.34 -15.32 4.80
N ALA A 221 7.08 -15.99 3.91
CA ALA A 221 8.20 -16.86 4.25
C ALA A 221 9.41 -16.07 4.78
N CYS A 222 9.57 -14.80 4.40
CA CYS A 222 10.62 -13.92 4.93
C CYS A 222 10.32 -13.41 6.35
N CYS A 223 9.10 -13.59 6.85
CA CYS A 223 8.70 -13.14 8.18
C CYS A 223 9.06 -14.21 9.24
N ASP A 224 9.95 -13.87 10.16
CA ASP A 224 10.34 -14.76 11.28
C ASP A 224 9.23 -14.89 12.35
N ALA A 225 8.33 -13.91 12.43
CA ALA A 225 7.17 -13.91 13.32
C ALA A 225 5.89 -13.72 12.51
N THR A 226 4.85 -14.47 12.85
CA THR A 226 3.49 -14.29 12.33
C THR A 226 2.53 -14.20 13.50
N ILE A 227 1.75 -13.12 13.57
CA ILE A 227 0.78 -12.87 14.62
C ILE A 227 -0.61 -12.82 13.99
N CYS A 228 -1.48 -13.75 14.38
CA CYS A 228 -2.89 -13.74 13.99
C CYS A 228 -3.74 -13.16 15.12
N LEU A 229 -4.34 -12.00 14.85
CA LEU A 229 -5.24 -11.32 15.78
C LEU A 229 -6.72 -11.71 15.61
N GLY A 230 -7.01 -12.55 14.63
CA GLY A 230 -8.32 -12.99 14.21
C GLY A 230 -8.44 -12.85 12.70
N VAL A 231 -9.26 -13.72 12.09
CA VAL A 231 -9.50 -13.74 10.63
C VAL A 231 -10.96 -14.01 10.37
N ASN A 232 -11.50 -13.47 9.28
CA ASN A 232 -12.89 -13.66 8.88
C ASN A 232 -13.03 -14.35 7.52
N ASP A 233 -11.93 -14.68 6.85
CA ASP A 233 -11.93 -15.36 5.57
C ASP A 233 -11.27 -16.74 5.64
N THR A 234 -11.76 -17.66 4.80
CA THR A 234 -11.32 -19.04 4.79
C THR A 234 -9.88 -19.23 4.34
N THR A 235 -9.39 -18.38 3.44
CA THR A 235 -8.01 -18.44 2.93
C THR A 235 -7.02 -18.14 4.04
N SER A 236 -7.26 -17.07 4.80
CA SER A 236 -6.43 -16.72 5.95
C SER A 236 -6.51 -17.77 7.06
N ALA A 237 -7.72 -18.31 7.33
CA ALA A 237 -7.90 -19.35 8.33
C ALA A 237 -7.14 -20.62 7.97
N GLN A 238 -7.16 -21.03 6.71
CA GLN A 238 -6.42 -22.19 6.22
C GLN A 238 -4.90 -21.95 6.33
N PHE A 239 -4.42 -20.79 5.91
CA PHE A 239 -2.99 -20.42 6.02
C PHE A 239 -2.50 -20.49 7.48
N ILE A 240 -3.25 -19.96 8.43
CA ILE A 240 -2.89 -20.00 9.86
C ILE A 240 -2.94 -21.44 10.39
N SER A 241 -3.97 -22.22 10.02
CA SER A 241 -4.11 -23.63 10.40
C SER A 241 -2.91 -24.46 9.92
N GLU A 242 -2.50 -24.31 8.66
CA GLU A 242 -1.35 -24.99 8.08
C GLU A 242 -0.03 -24.60 8.79
N LYS A 243 0.14 -23.32 9.09
CA LYS A 243 1.30 -22.82 9.84
C LYS A 243 1.37 -23.32 11.29
N CYS A 244 0.21 -23.54 11.93
CA CYS A 244 0.16 -24.13 13.26
C CYS A 244 0.61 -25.61 13.27
N GLY A 245 0.54 -26.29 12.13
CA GLY A 245 0.95 -27.67 11.99
C GLY A 245 -0.09 -28.66 12.47
N VAL A 246 0.35 -29.86 12.76
CA VAL A 246 -0.52 -31.01 13.05
C VAL A 246 -0.19 -31.66 14.38
N THR A 247 -1.15 -32.31 14.99
CA THR A 247 -1.00 -33.12 16.21
C THR A 247 -1.58 -34.51 16.00
N THR A 248 -1.13 -35.46 16.81
CA THR A 248 -1.67 -36.83 16.83
C THR A 248 -2.75 -36.96 17.91
N ILE A 249 -3.93 -37.34 17.50
CA ILE A 249 -5.02 -37.61 18.41
C ILE A 249 -5.33 -39.13 18.45
N ARG A 250 -5.75 -39.62 19.62
CA ARG A 250 -6.25 -40.97 19.76
C ARG A 250 -7.74 -41.01 19.51
N VAL A 251 -8.16 -41.79 18.53
CA VAL A 251 -9.57 -42.03 18.21
C VAL A 251 -9.98 -43.41 18.75
N THR A 252 -11.07 -43.44 19.47
CA THR A 252 -11.67 -44.67 19.97
C THR A 252 -13.01 -44.89 19.25
N ASN A 253 -13.08 -45.88 18.40
CA ASN A 253 -14.28 -46.28 17.71
C ASN A 253 -14.95 -47.43 18.44
N ASN A 254 -16.16 -47.24 18.88
CA ASN A 254 -16.99 -48.27 19.50
C ASN A 254 -17.96 -48.83 18.45
N GLN A 255 -17.85 -50.10 18.12
CA GLN A 255 -18.78 -50.78 17.24
C GLN A 255 -19.78 -51.56 18.10
N GLN A 256 -21.03 -51.21 18.00
CA GLN A 256 -22.13 -51.95 18.63
C GLN A 256 -22.82 -52.77 17.55
N PRO A 257 -23.07 -54.08 17.77
CA PRO A 257 -23.84 -54.90 16.84
C PRO A 257 -25.29 -54.37 16.82
N GLN A 258 -25.86 -54.25 15.63
CA GLN A 258 -27.27 -53.86 15.44
C GLN A 258 -28.26 -55.03 15.69
N THR A 259 -27.89 -55.98 16.52
CA THR A 259 -28.80 -57.09 16.89
C THR A 259 -29.78 -56.63 17.94
N PRO A 260 -31.07 -56.95 17.79
CA PRO A 260 -32.08 -56.66 18.83
C PRO A 260 -31.66 -57.23 20.18
N LEU A 261 -31.91 -56.46 21.26
CA LEU A 261 -31.50 -56.81 22.63
C LEU A 261 -32.02 -58.23 23.11
N PHE A 262 -33.07 -58.74 22.49
CA PHE A 262 -33.69 -60.05 22.81
C PHE A 262 -33.38 -61.12 21.78
N SER A 263 -32.40 -60.95 20.90
CA SER A 263 -31.99 -62.01 19.98
C SER A 263 -31.18 -63.07 20.72
N PRO A 264 -31.47 -64.39 20.52
CA PRO A 264 -30.71 -65.48 21.14
C PRO A 264 -29.22 -65.47 20.81
N VAL A 265 -28.82 -64.79 19.70
CA VAL A 265 -27.44 -64.65 19.23
C VAL A 265 -26.66 -63.57 20.02
N ALA A 266 -27.34 -62.64 20.70
CA ALA A 266 -26.73 -61.59 21.47
C ALA A 266 -25.90 -62.09 22.68
N ASN A 267 -26.20 -63.24 23.18
CA ASN A 267 -25.48 -63.85 24.31
C ASN A 267 -24.24 -64.66 23.92
N LEU A 268 -24.03 -64.92 22.63
CA LEU A 268 -22.89 -65.70 22.10
C LEU A 268 -21.78 -64.87 21.47
N SER A 269 -22.06 -63.61 21.10
CA SER A 269 -21.06 -62.68 20.54
C SER A 269 -20.77 -61.58 21.52
N ARG A 270 -19.50 -61.14 21.62
CA ARG A 270 -19.11 -59.96 22.39
C ARG A 270 -19.96 -58.77 21.92
N PRO A 271 -20.71 -58.10 22.80
CA PRO A 271 -21.75 -57.14 22.41
C PRO A 271 -21.18 -55.84 21.77
N TYR A 272 -19.86 -55.62 21.85
CA TYR A 272 -19.19 -54.48 21.21
C TYR A 272 -17.71 -54.77 21.06
N SER A 273 -17.11 -54.16 20.04
CA SER A 273 -15.67 -54.08 19.90
C SER A 273 -15.20 -52.63 19.97
N GLN A 274 -14.11 -52.40 20.66
CA GLN A 274 -13.49 -51.09 20.77
C GLN A 274 -12.16 -51.13 20.03
N THR A 275 -12.07 -50.30 18.95
CA THR A 275 -10.83 -50.14 18.21
C THR A 275 -10.22 -48.79 18.58
N ARG A 276 -8.97 -48.81 19.02
CA ARG A 276 -8.18 -47.59 19.31
C ARG A 276 -7.19 -47.39 18.20
N SER A 277 -7.26 -46.24 17.55
CA SER A 277 -6.31 -45.82 16.50
C SER A 277 -5.77 -44.44 16.79
N ASN A 278 -4.59 -44.17 16.28
CA ASN A 278 -4.04 -42.83 16.29
C ASN A 278 -4.29 -42.22 14.89
N THR A 279 -4.74 -40.97 14.84
CA THR A 279 -4.92 -40.23 13.59
C THR A 279 -4.33 -38.84 13.71
N GLN A 280 -3.98 -38.30 12.59
CA GLN A 280 -3.44 -36.92 12.48
C GLN A 280 -4.60 -35.93 12.41
N ARG A 281 -4.47 -34.82 13.12
CA ARG A 281 -5.40 -33.70 13.07
C ARG A 281 -4.60 -32.38 13.01
N ALA A 282 -5.10 -31.37 12.30
CA ALA A 282 -4.55 -30.03 12.43
C ALA A 282 -4.56 -29.59 13.90
N LEU A 283 -3.50 -28.96 14.37
CA LEU A 283 -3.41 -28.45 15.75
C LEU A 283 -4.56 -27.48 16.04
N MET A 284 -4.86 -26.61 15.07
CA MET A 284 -6.08 -25.79 15.00
C MET A 284 -6.71 -25.97 13.63
N GLN A 285 -7.98 -26.36 13.60
CA GLN A 285 -8.72 -26.46 12.35
C GLN A 285 -9.06 -25.04 11.82
N PRO A 286 -9.25 -24.84 10.50
CA PRO A 286 -9.60 -23.54 9.94
C PRO A 286 -10.86 -22.93 10.59
N ASP A 287 -11.85 -23.75 10.92
CA ASP A 287 -13.07 -23.32 11.59
C ASP A 287 -12.85 -22.89 13.06
N GLU A 288 -11.85 -23.47 13.74
CA GLU A 288 -11.43 -23.05 15.08
C GLU A 288 -10.68 -21.72 15.02
N VAL A 289 -9.90 -21.49 13.98
CA VAL A 289 -9.23 -20.20 13.74
C VAL A 289 -10.25 -19.10 13.46
N LEU A 290 -11.29 -19.37 12.64
CA LEU A 290 -12.37 -18.41 12.37
C LEU A 290 -13.18 -18.05 13.63
N ARG A 291 -13.25 -18.97 14.60
CA ARG A 291 -13.95 -18.77 15.88
C ARG A 291 -13.00 -18.40 17.02
N LEU A 292 -11.81 -17.92 16.70
CA LEU A 292 -10.85 -17.49 17.72
C LEU A 292 -11.47 -16.38 18.58
N ASP A 293 -11.38 -16.54 19.90
CA ASP A 293 -11.82 -15.54 20.87
C ASP A 293 -11.11 -14.19 20.62
N ASN A 294 -11.90 -13.10 20.59
CA ASN A 294 -11.39 -11.75 20.35
C ASN A 294 -10.33 -11.30 21.35
N ALA A 295 -10.31 -11.85 22.55
CA ALA A 295 -9.28 -11.56 23.56
C ALA A 295 -7.95 -12.31 23.30
N LYS A 296 -7.93 -13.25 22.34
CA LYS A 296 -6.77 -14.12 22.09
C LYS A 296 -6.12 -13.83 20.74
N SER A 297 -4.84 -14.20 20.65
CA SER A 297 -4.05 -14.17 19.43
C SER A 297 -3.21 -15.44 19.30
N ILE A 298 -2.93 -15.85 18.07
CA ILE A 298 -2.01 -16.95 17.78
C ILE A 298 -0.70 -16.34 17.35
N VAL A 299 0.38 -16.68 18.03
CA VAL A 299 1.74 -16.20 17.75
C VAL A 299 2.59 -17.37 17.32
N MET A 300 3.19 -17.26 16.15
CA MET A 300 4.07 -18.25 15.55
C MET A 300 5.44 -17.61 15.33
N LEU A 301 6.44 -18.12 15.99
CA LEU A 301 7.83 -17.71 15.84
C LEU A 301 8.62 -18.81 15.15
N ARG A 302 9.54 -18.43 14.29
CA ARG A 302 10.39 -19.38 13.58
C ARG A 302 11.16 -20.27 14.57
N GLY A 303 11.05 -21.58 14.39
CA GLY A 303 11.72 -22.57 15.24
C GLY A 303 11.07 -22.82 16.60
N GLN A 304 9.88 -22.28 16.85
CA GLN A 304 9.10 -22.48 18.07
C GLN A 304 7.72 -23.05 17.77
N LEU A 305 7.12 -23.68 18.78
CA LEU A 305 5.73 -24.13 18.70
C LEU A 305 4.78 -22.92 18.69
N PRO A 306 3.63 -23.01 18.00
CA PRO A 306 2.60 -21.99 18.06
C PRO A 306 2.13 -21.70 19.49
N MET A 307 1.92 -20.43 19.79
CA MET A 307 1.49 -19.98 21.11
C MET A 307 0.10 -19.33 21.00
N LEU A 308 -0.79 -19.67 21.92
CA LEU A 308 -2.06 -18.98 22.10
C LEU A 308 -1.92 -18.00 23.26
N LEU A 309 -1.95 -16.70 22.97
CA LEU A 309 -1.70 -15.63 23.92
C LEU A 309 -2.92 -14.70 24.05
N TYR A 310 -3.03 -13.99 25.17
CA TYR A 310 -4.00 -12.90 25.31
C TYR A 310 -3.49 -11.64 24.63
N LYS A 311 -4.40 -10.93 23.98
CA LYS A 311 -4.11 -9.61 23.41
C LYS A 311 -3.93 -8.60 24.54
N VAL A 312 -2.93 -7.76 24.38
CA VAL A 312 -2.70 -6.63 25.28
C VAL A 312 -3.29 -5.37 24.64
N THR A 313 -4.10 -4.64 25.38
CA THR A 313 -4.71 -3.41 24.89
C THR A 313 -3.84 -2.18 25.20
N PRO A 314 -3.86 -1.10 24.36
CA PRO A 314 -3.04 0.07 24.60
C PRO A 314 -3.14 0.67 26.01
N PRO A 315 -4.32 0.76 26.66
CA PRO A 315 -4.44 1.29 28.02
C PRO A 315 -3.70 0.49 29.09
N GLU A 316 -3.36 -0.77 28.82
CA GLU A 316 -2.61 -1.65 29.75
C GLU A 316 -1.12 -1.31 29.78
N PHE A 317 -0.60 -0.63 28.75
CA PHE A 317 0.78 -0.15 28.76
C PHE A 317 0.92 1.10 29.64
N ALA A 318 1.86 1.05 30.58
CA ALA A 318 2.13 2.16 31.50
C ALA A 318 2.44 3.47 30.77
N ASP A 319 3.13 3.41 29.64
CA ASP A 319 3.53 4.57 28.86
C ASP A 319 2.38 5.16 28.03
N PHE A 320 1.35 4.38 27.69
CA PHE A 320 0.19 4.87 26.96
C PHE A 320 -0.53 5.99 27.72
N LYS A 321 -0.60 5.90 29.06
CA LYS A 321 -1.21 6.91 29.92
C LYS A 321 -0.45 8.26 29.92
N LYS A 322 0.81 8.25 29.48
CA LYS A 322 1.65 9.46 29.35
C LYS A 322 1.46 10.14 28.01
N LEU A 323 0.85 9.47 27.02
CA LEU A 323 0.64 10.04 25.69
C LEU A 323 -0.43 11.13 25.75
N ARG A 324 -0.11 12.28 25.16
CA ARG A 324 -1.07 13.36 24.98
C ARG A 324 -1.84 13.16 23.69
N THR A 325 -3.15 13.16 23.76
CA THR A 325 -4.00 13.19 22.58
C THR A 325 -4.10 14.63 22.07
N LEU A 326 -3.66 14.86 20.83
CA LEU A 326 -3.79 16.15 20.15
C LEU A 326 -4.78 15.99 19.00
N SER A 327 -5.71 16.93 18.89
CA SER A 327 -6.54 17.01 17.68
C SER A 327 -5.68 17.44 16.49
N ILE A 328 -5.86 16.78 15.34
CA ILE A 328 -5.18 17.13 14.09
C ILE A 328 -5.37 18.61 13.71
N ALA A 329 -6.56 19.18 14.02
CA ALA A 329 -6.85 20.59 13.79
C ALA A 329 -6.03 21.55 14.68
N LYS A 330 -5.45 21.06 15.78
CA LYS A 330 -4.58 21.82 16.70
C LYS A 330 -3.10 21.51 16.53
N TYR A 331 -2.78 20.56 15.65
CA TYR A 331 -1.40 20.25 15.31
C TYR A 331 -0.88 21.25 14.28
N HIS A 332 -0.21 22.27 14.79
CA HIS A 332 0.63 23.12 13.95
C HIS A 332 2.00 22.45 13.93
N GLY A 333 2.29 21.71 12.88
CA GLY A 333 3.66 21.27 12.63
C GLY A 333 4.60 22.48 12.71
N LYS A 334 5.80 22.31 13.22
CA LYS A 334 6.87 23.28 12.99
C LYS A 334 7.14 23.27 11.48
N THR A 335 6.41 24.07 10.75
CA THR A 335 6.89 24.59 9.49
C THR A 335 8.04 25.49 9.87
N ASP A 336 9.27 25.13 9.50
CA ASP A 336 10.35 26.08 9.48
C ASP A 336 9.80 27.32 8.79
N GLU A 337 9.98 28.48 9.44
CA GLU A 337 9.43 29.75 9.02
C GLU A 337 9.77 30.03 7.55
N VAL A 338 8.92 29.58 6.66
CA VAL A 338 8.81 30.16 5.34
C VAL A 338 8.03 31.45 5.60
N GLU A 339 8.70 32.58 5.57
CA GLU A 339 8.09 33.90 5.59
C GLU A 339 6.92 33.90 4.59
N GLU A 340 5.70 33.80 5.11
CA GLU A 340 4.51 34.00 4.31
C GLU A 340 4.51 35.45 3.84
N GLU A 341 4.75 35.68 2.55
CA GLU A 341 4.36 36.94 1.93
C GLU A 341 2.89 37.22 2.30
N PRO A 342 2.56 38.43 2.72
CA PRO A 342 1.20 38.73 3.25
C PRO A 342 0.17 38.48 2.14
N ARG A 343 -0.60 37.39 2.26
CA ARG A 343 -1.75 37.11 1.42
C ARG A 343 -2.69 38.31 1.52
N LYS A 344 -2.87 39.03 0.41
CA LYS A 344 -3.86 40.07 0.25
C LYS A 344 -5.19 39.55 0.78
N THR A 345 -5.71 40.23 1.79
CA THR A 345 -6.95 39.95 2.50
C THR A 345 -8.09 39.77 1.52
N GLN A 346 -8.45 38.54 1.21
CA GLN A 346 -9.74 38.25 0.60
C GLN A 346 -10.81 38.41 1.68
N THR A 347 -11.75 39.29 1.42
CA THR A 347 -12.95 39.60 2.20
C THR A 347 -13.54 38.32 2.79
N LYS A 348 -13.74 38.32 4.11
CA LYS A 348 -14.40 37.24 4.85
C LYS A 348 -15.77 36.96 4.24
N GLN A 349 -15.90 35.86 3.51
CA GLN A 349 -17.21 35.29 3.25
C GLN A 349 -17.73 34.68 4.56
N PRO A 350 -19.02 34.85 4.86
CA PRO A 350 -19.60 34.29 6.09
C PRO A 350 -19.43 32.76 6.08
N LYS A 351 -19.04 32.20 7.23
CA LYS A 351 -18.92 30.76 7.43
C LYS A 351 -20.25 30.09 7.08
N ARG A 352 -20.32 29.41 5.96
CA ARG A 352 -21.46 28.52 5.63
C ARG A 352 -21.43 27.36 6.62
N SER A 353 -22.60 27.05 7.23
CA SER A 353 -22.72 25.86 8.08
C SER A 353 -22.39 24.59 7.27
N ALA A 354 -21.91 23.53 7.94
CA ALA A 354 -21.59 22.27 7.29
C ALA A 354 -22.77 21.72 6.47
N ALA A 355 -23.99 21.93 6.92
CA ALA A 355 -25.23 21.59 6.23
C ALA A 355 -25.41 22.37 4.90
N GLN A 356 -25.03 23.67 4.85
CA GLN A 356 -25.11 24.47 3.62
C GLN A 356 -24.02 24.08 2.60
N ALA A 357 -22.86 23.56 3.05
CA ALA A 357 -21.83 23.02 2.17
C ALA A 357 -22.25 21.69 1.51
N VAL A 358 -22.89 20.81 2.28
CA VAL A 358 -23.45 19.54 1.77
C VAL A 358 -24.57 19.80 0.76
N TYR A 359 -25.45 20.76 1.04
CA TYR A 359 -26.54 21.11 0.15
C TYR A 359 -26.06 21.77 -1.17
N ALA A 360 -25.01 22.59 -1.10
CA ALA A 360 -24.41 23.18 -2.31
C ALA A 360 -23.74 22.11 -3.19
N ASN A 361 -23.11 21.10 -2.60
CA ASN A 361 -22.50 19.99 -3.33
C ASN A 361 -23.55 19.07 -3.97
N LEU A 362 -24.68 18.81 -3.32
CA LEU A 362 -25.81 18.05 -3.88
C LEU A 362 -26.43 18.77 -5.11
N LEU A 363 -26.61 20.07 -5.05
CA LEU A 363 -27.10 20.85 -6.17
C LEU A 363 -26.12 20.94 -7.35
N HIS A 364 -24.82 20.83 -7.10
CA HIS A 364 -23.80 20.77 -8.15
C HIS A 364 -23.82 19.41 -8.86
N PHE A 365 -24.05 18.34 -8.12
CA PHE A 365 -24.14 16.96 -8.65
C PHE A 365 -25.37 16.79 -9.56
N GLU A 366 -26.52 17.36 -9.19
CA GLU A 366 -27.72 17.33 -10.04
C GLU A 366 -27.59 18.08 -11.38
N LYS A 367 -26.67 19.06 -11.47
CA LYS A 367 -26.41 19.81 -12.69
C LYS A 367 -25.50 19.10 -13.68
N GLU A 368 -24.64 18.21 -13.22
CA GLU A 368 -23.65 17.54 -14.10
C GLU A 368 -24.14 16.20 -14.69
N GLU A 369 -25.04 15.47 -14.01
CA GLU A 369 -25.41 14.12 -14.47
C GLU A 369 -26.75 13.96 -15.20
N GLY A 370 -27.55 15.01 -15.39
CA GLY A 370 -28.73 14.95 -16.24
C GLY A 370 -29.78 13.88 -15.88
N CYS A 371 -29.72 13.30 -14.68
CA CYS A 371 -30.67 12.34 -14.17
C CYS A 371 -31.76 13.07 -13.36
N SER A 372 -33.00 13.07 -13.86
CA SER A 372 -34.18 13.58 -13.14
C SER A 372 -34.52 12.64 -11.98
N ALA A 373 -34.00 12.92 -10.79
CA ALA A 373 -34.58 12.42 -9.56
C ALA A 373 -35.94 13.07 -9.31
N PRO A 374 -36.94 12.39 -8.73
CA PRO A 374 -38.24 12.98 -8.45
C PRO A 374 -38.04 14.17 -7.51
N ALA A 375 -38.46 15.37 -7.98
CA ALA A 375 -38.35 16.61 -7.23
C ALA A 375 -39.05 16.48 -5.88
N LEU A 376 -38.31 16.70 -4.80
CA LEU A 376 -38.86 16.79 -3.45
C LEU A 376 -39.91 17.92 -3.43
N THR A 377 -41.05 17.62 -2.87
CA THR A 377 -42.12 18.62 -2.73
C THR A 377 -41.70 19.72 -1.77
N ALA A 378 -42.22 20.94 -1.96
CA ALA A 378 -41.92 22.07 -1.08
C ALA A 378 -42.17 21.78 0.41
N GLN A 379 -43.08 20.86 0.71
CA GLN A 379 -43.41 20.40 2.06
C GLN A 379 -42.33 19.53 2.66
N GLN A 380 -41.71 18.63 1.88
CA GLN A 380 -40.58 17.80 2.31
C GLN A 380 -39.30 18.61 2.53
N LEU A 381 -39.08 19.64 1.73
CA LEU A 381 -37.98 20.59 1.93
C LEU A 381 -38.13 21.39 3.22
N GLN A 382 -39.38 21.77 3.55
CA GLN A 382 -39.69 22.50 4.80
C GLN A 382 -39.47 21.61 6.04
N GLU A 383 -39.89 20.34 6.00
CA GLU A 383 -39.67 19.36 7.08
C GLU A 383 -38.18 19.06 7.33
N ILE A 384 -37.39 19.00 6.27
CA ILE A 384 -35.91 18.81 6.38
C ILE A 384 -35.28 20.08 6.99
N GLN A 385 -35.72 21.25 6.61
CA GLN A 385 -35.23 22.52 7.14
C GLN A 385 -35.57 22.73 8.62
N ASP A 386 -36.78 22.33 9.02
CA ASP A 386 -37.24 22.40 10.42
C ASP A 386 -36.54 21.34 11.30
N ALA A 387 -36.21 20.17 10.75
CA ALA A 387 -35.43 19.15 11.45
C ALA A 387 -33.96 19.57 11.65
N LEU A 388 -33.36 20.25 10.68
CA LEU A 388 -32.01 20.82 10.79
C LEU A 388 -31.91 21.94 11.83
N ASN A 389 -32.94 22.79 11.88
CA ASN A 389 -33.03 23.91 12.85
C ASN A 389 -33.32 23.44 14.28
N LYS A 390 -33.93 22.25 14.48
CA LYS A 390 -34.09 21.60 15.79
C LYS A 390 -32.83 20.99 16.33
N GLY A 391 -31.99 20.42 15.46
CA GLY A 391 -30.72 19.81 15.86
C GLY A 391 -29.64 20.80 16.32
N GLU A 392 -29.78 22.10 16.01
CA GLU A 392 -28.84 23.15 16.48
C GLU A 392 -29.15 23.72 17.87
N LYS A 393 -30.28 23.33 18.49
CA LYS A 393 -30.65 23.82 19.83
C LYS A 393 -30.27 22.86 20.96
N ASP A 394 -29.78 21.66 20.65
CA ASP A 394 -29.46 20.61 21.62
C ASP A 394 -27.96 20.24 21.64
N ILE A 395 -27.06 21.14 21.19
CA ILE A 395 -25.61 20.99 21.33
C ILE A 395 -25.01 22.21 22.05
#